data_e6bb674b411a772b77e8c0ca9e9d6ce6
#
_entry.id   e6bb674b411a772b77e8c0ca9e9d6ce6
#
_cell.length_a   1.000
_cell.length_b   1.000
_cell.length_c   1.000
_cell.angle_alpha   90.00
_cell.angle_beta   90.00
_cell.angle_gamma   90.00
#
_symmetry.space_group_name_H-M   'P 1'
#
loop_
_entity.id
_entity.type
_entity.pdbx_description
1 polymer ?
#
loop_
_entity_poly.entity_id
_entity_poly.type
_entity_poly.pdbx_seq_one_letter_code
_entity_poly.pdbx_strand_id
1 'polypeptide(L)'
;MVSQLTDAFARKFYYLRLSITDVCNFRCTYCLPDGYKPGGVTNKSFLNLDEIRRVTRTFAALGTEKVRLTGGEPSLRRDFTDVIAAVRENAAISQIAVTTNGYRLARDVAQWRDAGLTAINVSVDSLDARQFHAITGQDKFHQVMAGIDAAFDAGFERVKVNTVLMRDVNHHQLDTFLNWIQPRPIQLRFIELMETGEGSELFRKHHLSGAVLRDELLRRGWIRQLRSRSDGPAQVFCHPDYAGEIGLIMPYEKDFCASCNRLRVSSVGKLHLCLFGDGGVDLRELLQDDSQQAALEARIAGALSHKKQTHFLHQGNTGITQNLSYIGG
;
A
#
# COMPACT_ATOMS: atom_id res chain seq x y z
N MET A 1 23.08 13.27 14.86
CA MET A 1 21.80 13.76 14.30
C MET A 1 21.33 12.74 13.27
N VAL A 2 20.10 12.23 13.39
CA VAL A 2 19.53 11.33 12.39
C VAL A 2 19.43 12.08 11.06
N SER A 3 20.08 11.57 10.02
CA SER A 3 20.02 12.15 8.67
C SER A 3 18.62 11.91 8.12
N GLN A 4 17.81 12.97 8.03
CA GLN A 4 16.43 12.89 7.52
C GLN A 4 16.43 12.80 5.99
N LEU A 5 15.84 11.76 5.43
CA LEU A 5 15.64 11.63 3.99
C LEU A 5 14.81 12.81 3.46
N THR A 6 15.42 13.64 2.63
CA THR A 6 14.79 14.83 2.05
C THR A 6 15.17 14.92 0.57
N ASP A 7 14.21 15.24 -0.31
CA ASP A 7 14.48 15.44 -1.74
C ASP A 7 14.72 16.92 -2.11
N ALA A 8 15.00 17.18 -3.39
CA ALA A 8 15.22 18.53 -3.92
C ALA A 8 14.00 19.49 -3.76
N PHE A 9 12.83 18.96 -3.46
CA PHE A 9 11.59 19.72 -3.24
C PHE A 9 11.25 19.87 -1.75
N ALA A 10 12.19 19.63 -0.85
CA ALA A 10 12.03 19.67 0.60
C ALA A 10 10.98 18.68 1.16
N ARG A 11 10.58 17.65 0.40
CA ARG A 11 9.70 16.60 0.91
C ARG A 11 10.50 15.64 1.78
N LYS A 12 9.95 15.29 2.94
CA LYS A 12 10.57 14.39 3.91
C LYS A 12 9.93 13.01 3.87
N PHE A 13 10.75 11.95 3.96
CA PHE A 13 10.30 10.56 3.75
C PHE A 13 10.35 9.77 5.05
N TYR A 14 9.20 9.68 5.71
CA TYR A 14 9.01 8.93 6.95
C TYR A 14 8.44 7.53 6.75
N TYR A 15 8.09 7.18 5.50
CA TYR A 15 7.29 6.01 5.19
C TYR A 15 7.92 5.17 4.09
N LEU A 16 8.32 3.94 4.45
CA LEU A 16 8.79 2.91 3.52
C LEU A 16 7.65 1.94 3.18
N ARG A 17 7.43 1.69 1.90
CA ARG A 17 6.67 0.53 1.41
C ARG A 17 7.67 -0.53 0.97
N LEU A 18 7.65 -1.69 1.62
CA LEU A 18 8.55 -2.80 1.35
C LEU A 18 7.74 -3.95 0.74
N SER A 19 7.93 -4.19 -0.56
CA SER A 19 7.44 -5.40 -1.19
C SER A 19 8.33 -6.56 -0.81
N ILE A 20 7.74 -7.66 -0.32
CA ILE A 20 8.50 -8.81 0.16
C ILE A 20 8.30 -10.05 -0.72
N THR A 21 7.39 -9.99 -1.67
CA THR A 21 7.10 -11.03 -2.66
C THR A 21 6.28 -10.45 -3.81
N ASP A 22 6.38 -11.05 -4.99
CA ASP A 22 5.51 -10.71 -6.13
C ASP A 22 4.38 -11.73 -6.28
N VAL A 23 4.45 -12.86 -5.54
CA VAL A 23 3.45 -13.92 -5.58
C VAL A 23 2.12 -13.42 -5.04
N CYS A 24 1.03 -13.66 -5.77
CA CYS A 24 -0.33 -13.40 -5.33
C CYS A 24 -1.22 -14.58 -5.68
N ASN A 25 -2.15 -14.91 -4.79
CA ASN A 25 -3.15 -15.96 -5.00
C ASN A 25 -4.48 -15.42 -5.56
N PHE A 26 -4.61 -14.09 -5.74
CA PHE A 26 -5.75 -13.44 -6.40
C PHE A 26 -5.40 -13.04 -7.83
N ARG A 27 -6.44 -12.78 -8.66
CA ARG A 27 -6.32 -12.36 -10.06
C ARG A 27 -7.19 -11.12 -10.29
N CYS A 28 -6.93 -10.07 -9.47
CA CYS A 28 -7.72 -8.85 -9.58
C CYS A 28 -7.57 -8.22 -10.97
N THR A 29 -8.70 -7.90 -11.59
CA THR A 29 -8.81 -7.43 -12.98
C THR A 29 -7.96 -6.19 -13.29
N TYR A 30 -7.72 -5.34 -12.30
CA TYR A 30 -6.93 -4.11 -12.41
C TYR A 30 -5.45 -4.27 -12.00
N CYS A 31 -5.02 -5.46 -11.51
CA CYS A 31 -3.68 -5.68 -10.97
C CYS A 31 -2.96 -6.84 -11.65
N LEU A 32 -3.47 -8.06 -11.55
CA LEU A 32 -2.91 -9.28 -12.10
C LEU A 32 -4.02 -10.12 -12.76
N PRO A 33 -4.64 -9.68 -13.87
CA PRO A 33 -5.80 -10.36 -14.48
C PRO A 33 -5.50 -11.81 -14.88
N ASP A 34 -4.29 -12.08 -15.32
CA ASP A 34 -3.82 -13.41 -15.68
C ASP A 34 -3.28 -14.24 -14.50
N GLY A 35 -3.28 -13.67 -13.28
CA GLY A 35 -2.67 -14.25 -12.10
C GLY A 35 -1.13 -14.19 -12.12
N TYR A 36 -0.53 -14.60 -11.01
CA TYR A 36 0.92 -14.65 -10.91
C TYR A 36 1.51 -15.75 -11.80
N LYS A 37 2.49 -15.39 -12.64
CA LYS A 37 3.24 -16.30 -13.50
C LYS A 37 4.69 -16.40 -12.99
N PRO A 38 5.15 -17.58 -12.53
CA PRO A 38 6.56 -17.79 -12.19
C PRO A 38 7.48 -17.48 -13.38
N GLY A 39 8.64 -16.83 -13.12
CA GLY A 39 9.59 -16.48 -14.18
C GLY A 39 9.31 -15.18 -14.92
N GLY A 40 8.37 -14.36 -14.41
CA GLY A 40 8.13 -12.97 -14.90
C GLY A 40 9.38 -12.10 -14.82
N VAL A 41 9.23 -10.78 -14.81
CA VAL A 41 10.25 -9.73 -15.00
C VAL A 41 11.59 -9.91 -14.24
N THR A 42 11.69 -10.82 -13.27
CA THR A 42 12.94 -11.08 -12.54
C THR A 42 13.18 -12.58 -12.30
N ASN A 43 14.25 -13.12 -12.86
CA ASN A 43 14.84 -14.41 -12.43
C ASN A 43 15.56 -14.32 -11.06
N LYS A 44 15.43 -13.21 -10.34
CA LYS A 44 16.07 -12.97 -9.05
C LYS A 44 15.19 -13.50 -7.92
N SER A 45 15.80 -14.18 -6.94
CA SER A 45 15.12 -14.56 -5.70
C SER A 45 14.64 -13.31 -4.93
N PHE A 46 13.57 -13.43 -4.16
CA PHE A 46 13.10 -12.36 -3.26
C PHE A 46 14.11 -12.11 -2.14
N LEU A 47 14.06 -10.91 -1.56
CA LEU A 47 14.85 -10.56 -0.39
C LEU A 47 14.66 -11.60 0.71
N ASN A 48 15.76 -12.10 1.27
CA ASN A 48 15.74 -12.96 2.44
C ASN A 48 15.58 -12.14 3.74
N LEU A 49 15.46 -12.81 4.87
CA LEU A 49 15.19 -12.16 6.16
C LEU A 49 16.32 -11.21 6.57
N ASP A 50 17.59 -11.56 6.34
CA ASP A 50 18.74 -10.72 6.68
C ASP A 50 18.84 -9.49 5.78
N GLU A 51 18.56 -9.64 4.49
CA GLU A 51 18.46 -8.50 3.57
C GLU A 51 17.32 -7.54 4.01
N ILE A 52 16.18 -8.07 4.46
CA ILE A 52 15.05 -7.27 5.00
C ILE A 52 15.46 -6.55 6.28
N ARG A 53 16.19 -7.19 7.21
CA ARG A 53 16.72 -6.53 8.41
C ARG A 53 17.63 -5.36 8.05
N ARG A 54 18.55 -5.53 7.11
CA ARG A 54 19.48 -4.49 6.68
C ARG A 54 18.75 -3.31 6.01
N VAL A 55 17.79 -3.58 5.11
CA VAL A 55 16.94 -2.53 4.53
C VAL A 55 16.23 -1.75 5.62
N THR A 56 15.51 -2.42 6.53
CA THR A 56 14.68 -1.74 7.53
C THR A 56 15.50 -0.99 8.56
N ARG A 57 16.65 -1.53 8.98
CA ARG A 57 17.62 -0.87 9.86
C ARG A 57 18.15 0.41 9.22
N THR A 58 18.57 0.36 7.96
CA THR A 58 19.07 1.51 7.22
C THR A 58 18.01 2.59 7.06
N PHE A 59 16.79 2.24 6.67
CA PHE A 59 15.71 3.21 6.57
C PHE A 59 15.33 3.80 7.94
N ALA A 60 15.38 3.02 9.02
CA ALA A 60 15.18 3.50 10.38
C ALA A 60 16.25 4.53 10.78
N ALA A 61 17.53 4.25 10.48
CA ALA A 61 18.64 5.18 10.71
C ALA A 61 18.49 6.49 9.91
N LEU A 62 17.84 6.44 8.75
CA LEU A 62 17.53 7.58 7.89
C LEU A 62 16.18 8.26 8.22
N GLY A 63 15.57 7.96 9.38
CA GLY A 63 14.38 8.64 9.90
C GLY A 63 13.04 8.10 9.42
N THR A 64 13.00 6.86 8.90
CA THR A 64 11.73 6.18 8.62
C THR A 64 11.05 5.78 9.93
N GLU A 65 9.80 6.19 10.11
CA GLU A 65 8.95 5.89 11.28
C GLU A 65 7.91 4.81 10.99
N LYS A 66 7.63 4.55 9.71
CA LYS A 66 6.59 3.64 9.27
C LYS A 66 7.09 2.72 8.16
N VAL A 67 6.88 1.43 8.35
CA VAL A 67 7.08 0.41 7.32
C VAL A 67 5.75 -0.24 6.97
N ARG A 68 5.47 -0.38 5.68
CA ARG A 68 4.36 -1.17 5.19
C ARG A 68 4.86 -2.36 4.41
N LEU A 69 4.59 -3.54 4.92
CA LEU A 69 4.81 -4.80 4.23
C LEU A 69 3.72 -5.00 3.18
N THR A 70 4.14 -5.28 1.96
CA THR A 70 3.26 -5.43 0.79
C THR A 70 3.90 -6.38 -0.22
N GLY A 71 3.39 -6.43 -1.44
CA GLY A 71 3.89 -7.26 -2.52
C GLY A 71 2.75 -7.61 -3.47
N GLY A 72 2.74 -8.83 -3.99
CA GLY A 72 1.53 -9.49 -4.44
C GLY A 72 0.63 -9.71 -3.22
N GLU A 73 0.77 -10.86 -2.56
CA GLU A 73 0.17 -11.10 -1.26
C GLU A 73 1.25 -11.46 -0.24
N PRO A 74 1.62 -10.56 0.69
CA PRO A 74 2.74 -10.75 1.62
C PRO A 74 2.55 -11.95 2.56
N SER A 75 1.32 -12.28 2.92
CA SER A 75 1.02 -13.39 3.82
C SER A 75 1.27 -14.78 3.21
N LEU A 76 1.54 -14.86 1.91
CA LEU A 76 1.94 -16.11 1.27
C LEU A 76 3.39 -16.49 1.57
N ARG A 77 4.24 -15.56 2.01
CA ARG A 77 5.57 -15.90 2.52
C ARG A 77 5.45 -16.76 3.76
N ARG A 78 6.22 -17.85 3.82
CA ARG A 78 6.20 -18.78 4.96
C ARG A 78 6.77 -18.13 6.22
N ASP A 79 7.76 -17.27 6.06
CA ASP A 79 8.46 -16.52 7.10
C ASP A 79 7.84 -15.12 7.35
N PHE A 80 6.57 -14.89 6.97
CA PHE A 80 5.96 -13.56 7.08
C PHE A 80 5.93 -13.02 8.53
N THR A 81 5.68 -13.87 9.50
CA THR A 81 5.72 -13.51 10.93
C THR A 81 7.13 -13.10 11.36
N ASP A 82 8.16 -13.81 10.89
CA ASP A 82 9.56 -13.45 11.18
C ASP A 82 9.95 -12.13 10.52
N VAL A 83 9.41 -11.83 9.34
CA VAL A 83 9.58 -10.54 8.68
C VAL A 83 9.00 -9.41 9.52
N ILE A 84 7.80 -9.58 10.11
CA ILE A 84 7.20 -8.57 11.01
C ILE A 84 8.13 -8.36 12.22
N ALA A 85 8.58 -9.44 12.87
CA ALA A 85 9.47 -9.39 14.01
C ALA A 85 10.80 -8.69 13.67
N ALA A 86 11.40 -9.00 12.53
CA ALA A 86 12.62 -8.36 12.04
C ALA A 86 12.47 -6.84 11.84
N VAL A 87 11.34 -6.37 11.33
CA VAL A 87 11.04 -4.93 11.24
C VAL A 87 10.90 -4.33 12.62
N ARG A 88 10.27 -5.05 13.58
CA ARG A 88 10.04 -4.59 14.96
C ARG A 88 11.33 -4.43 15.77
N GLU A 89 12.41 -5.11 15.41
CA GLU A 89 13.74 -4.93 16.02
C GLU A 89 14.21 -3.46 15.99
N ASN A 90 13.69 -2.66 15.06
CA ASN A 90 14.06 -1.25 14.91
C ASN A 90 13.12 -0.33 15.71
N ALA A 91 13.54 0.12 16.89
CA ALA A 91 12.74 0.96 17.78
C ALA A 91 12.26 2.29 17.15
N ALA A 92 12.97 2.83 16.17
CA ALA A 92 12.57 4.03 15.43
C ALA A 92 11.34 3.80 14.54
N ILE A 93 11.03 2.55 14.18
CA ILE A 93 9.86 2.20 13.38
C ILE A 93 8.67 1.99 14.35
N SER A 94 7.90 3.05 14.56
CA SER A 94 6.73 3.04 15.44
C SER A 94 5.49 2.40 14.81
N GLN A 95 5.42 2.33 13.47
CA GLN A 95 4.28 1.78 12.76
C GLN A 95 4.69 0.70 11.77
N ILE A 96 4.24 -0.52 12.01
CA ILE A 96 4.40 -1.66 11.10
C ILE A 96 3.02 -2.01 10.55
N ALA A 97 2.82 -1.79 9.25
CA ALA A 97 1.55 -2.02 8.59
C ALA A 97 1.66 -3.15 7.55
N VAL A 98 0.57 -3.84 7.29
CA VAL A 98 0.45 -4.76 6.15
C VAL A 98 -0.61 -4.25 5.17
N THR A 99 -0.41 -4.49 3.87
CA THR A 99 -1.49 -4.50 2.88
C THR A 99 -1.68 -5.93 2.42
N THR A 100 -2.88 -6.47 2.56
CA THR A 100 -3.22 -7.87 2.28
C THR A 100 -4.58 -7.98 1.59
N ASN A 101 -4.77 -9.02 0.81
CA ASN A 101 -6.07 -9.40 0.29
C ASN A 101 -6.98 -10.08 1.36
N GLY A 102 -6.47 -10.25 2.59
CA GLY A 102 -7.21 -10.78 3.73
C GLY A 102 -7.36 -12.31 3.75
N TYR A 103 -6.86 -13.04 2.75
CA TYR A 103 -7.02 -14.49 2.60
C TYR A 103 -6.62 -15.29 3.86
N ARG A 104 -5.54 -14.86 4.57
CA ARG A 104 -5.02 -15.55 5.74
C ARG A 104 -5.37 -14.86 7.06
N LEU A 105 -6.05 -13.72 7.01
CA LEU A 105 -6.22 -12.84 8.16
C LEU A 105 -6.92 -13.54 9.33
N ALA A 106 -8.05 -14.21 9.08
CA ALA A 106 -8.79 -14.92 10.12
C ALA A 106 -7.96 -15.96 10.88
N ARG A 107 -6.97 -16.57 10.21
CA ARG A 107 -6.13 -17.60 10.80
C ARG A 107 -4.92 -17.03 11.55
N ASP A 108 -4.27 -16.02 10.97
CA ASP A 108 -2.89 -15.67 11.34
C ASP A 108 -2.78 -14.30 12.04
N VAL A 109 -3.86 -13.48 12.09
CA VAL A 109 -3.79 -12.08 12.52
C VAL A 109 -3.33 -11.90 13.96
N ALA A 110 -3.71 -12.79 14.88
CA ALA A 110 -3.27 -12.76 16.27
C ALA A 110 -1.74 -12.93 16.35
N GLN A 111 -1.19 -13.93 15.65
CA GLN A 111 0.24 -14.16 15.59
C GLN A 111 1.00 -12.96 14.98
N TRP A 112 0.43 -12.30 13.96
CA TRP A 112 1.03 -11.10 13.40
C TRP A 112 1.02 -9.92 14.37
N ARG A 113 -0.05 -9.79 15.16
CA ARG A 113 -0.13 -8.78 16.23
C ARG A 113 0.95 -8.99 17.28
N ASP A 114 1.11 -10.23 17.75
CA ASP A 114 2.12 -10.61 18.73
C ASP A 114 3.55 -10.37 18.22
N ALA A 115 3.80 -10.60 16.93
CA ALA A 115 5.07 -10.31 16.27
C ALA A 115 5.36 -8.80 16.13
N GLY A 116 4.38 -7.92 16.39
CA GLY A 116 4.55 -6.48 16.38
C GLY A 116 3.83 -5.72 15.26
N LEU A 117 2.93 -6.37 14.50
CA LEU A 117 2.11 -5.67 13.52
C LEU A 117 1.19 -4.65 14.22
N THR A 118 1.19 -3.40 13.76
CA THR A 118 0.42 -2.31 14.40
C THR A 118 -0.76 -1.83 13.57
N ALA A 119 -0.81 -2.14 12.27
CA ALA A 119 -1.87 -1.68 11.39
C ALA A 119 -2.14 -2.64 10.23
N ILE A 120 -3.40 -2.78 9.86
CA ILE A 120 -3.85 -3.65 8.77
C ILE A 120 -4.59 -2.83 7.72
N ASN A 121 -4.26 -3.10 6.45
CA ASN A 121 -5.03 -2.66 5.30
C ASN A 121 -5.50 -3.91 4.55
N VAL A 122 -6.81 -4.09 4.43
CA VAL A 122 -7.42 -5.19 3.68
C VAL A 122 -7.96 -4.66 2.37
N SER A 123 -7.77 -5.37 1.28
CA SER A 123 -8.35 -5.02 -0.02
C SER A 123 -9.72 -5.67 -0.17
N VAL A 124 -10.78 -4.84 -0.29
CA VAL A 124 -12.18 -5.27 -0.49
C VAL A 124 -12.83 -4.32 -1.49
N ASP A 125 -12.93 -4.74 -2.75
CA ASP A 125 -13.44 -3.87 -3.82
C ASP A 125 -14.97 -3.89 -3.94
N SER A 126 -15.67 -4.80 -3.26
CA SER A 126 -17.13 -4.88 -3.19
C SER A 126 -17.58 -5.59 -1.93
N LEU A 127 -18.74 -5.19 -1.40
CA LEU A 127 -19.46 -5.90 -0.32
C LEU A 127 -20.49 -6.91 -0.87
N ASP A 128 -20.60 -7.05 -2.17
CA ASP A 128 -21.32 -8.13 -2.83
C ASP A 128 -20.37 -9.27 -3.19
N ALA A 129 -20.65 -10.49 -2.73
CA ALA A 129 -19.77 -11.66 -2.89
C ALA A 129 -19.57 -12.05 -4.37
N ARG A 130 -20.61 -11.90 -5.22
CA ARG A 130 -20.51 -12.21 -6.65
C ARG A 130 -19.62 -11.20 -7.35
N GLN A 131 -19.79 -9.91 -7.03
CA GLN A 131 -18.97 -8.87 -7.60
C GLN A 131 -17.54 -8.94 -7.08
N PHE A 132 -17.33 -9.24 -5.79
CA PHE A 132 -16.00 -9.52 -5.24
C PHE A 132 -15.31 -10.65 -6.04
N HIS A 133 -16.03 -11.75 -6.30
CA HIS A 133 -15.50 -12.83 -7.12
C HIS A 133 -15.17 -12.37 -8.55
N ALA A 134 -16.06 -11.61 -9.19
CA ALA A 134 -15.83 -11.09 -10.54
C ALA A 134 -14.59 -10.20 -10.65
N ILE A 135 -14.31 -9.37 -9.61
CA ILE A 135 -13.14 -8.49 -9.57
C ILE A 135 -11.86 -9.26 -9.26
N THR A 136 -11.90 -10.18 -8.26
CA THR A 136 -10.70 -10.81 -7.69
C THR A 136 -10.34 -12.17 -8.30
N GLY A 137 -11.29 -12.78 -9.02
CA GLY A 137 -11.18 -14.16 -9.52
C GLY A 137 -11.20 -15.23 -8.41
N GLN A 138 -11.66 -14.88 -7.19
CA GLN A 138 -11.63 -15.78 -6.02
C GLN A 138 -12.94 -15.73 -5.22
N ASP A 139 -13.47 -16.91 -4.92
CA ASP A 139 -14.62 -17.06 -4.00
C ASP A 139 -14.14 -17.10 -2.54
N LYS A 140 -13.69 -15.92 -2.06
CA LYS A 140 -13.10 -15.75 -0.71
C LYS A 140 -13.72 -14.61 0.08
N PHE A 141 -14.83 -14.03 -0.39
CA PHE A 141 -15.46 -12.89 0.24
C PHE A 141 -15.71 -13.11 1.74
N HIS A 142 -16.43 -14.18 2.10
CA HIS A 142 -16.77 -14.47 3.50
C HIS A 142 -15.53 -14.72 4.37
N GLN A 143 -14.50 -15.36 3.82
CA GLN A 143 -13.23 -15.58 4.52
C GLN A 143 -12.50 -14.26 4.80
N VAL A 144 -12.52 -13.32 3.85
CA VAL A 144 -11.91 -11.99 4.01
C VAL A 144 -12.69 -11.17 5.04
N MET A 145 -14.03 -11.20 5.00
CA MET A 145 -14.87 -10.51 5.98
C MET A 145 -14.67 -11.04 7.40
N ALA A 146 -14.66 -12.36 7.59
CA ALA A 146 -14.31 -12.98 8.86
C ALA A 146 -12.88 -12.58 9.32
N GLY A 147 -11.95 -12.37 8.40
CA GLY A 147 -10.61 -11.88 8.70
C GLY A 147 -10.60 -10.45 9.25
N ILE A 148 -11.48 -9.59 8.77
CA ILE A 148 -11.62 -8.23 9.29
C ILE A 148 -12.16 -8.27 10.74
N ASP A 149 -13.17 -9.12 11.01
CA ASP A 149 -13.70 -9.29 12.35
C ASP A 149 -12.62 -9.86 13.30
N ALA A 150 -11.87 -10.88 12.87
CA ALA A 150 -10.75 -11.43 13.63
C ALA A 150 -9.65 -10.40 13.93
N ALA A 151 -9.45 -9.40 13.07
CA ALA A 151 -8.50 -8.32 13.36
C ALA A 151 -8.96 -7.45 14.52
N PHE A 152 -10.25 -7.17 14.64
CA PHE A 152 -10.80 -6.47 15.82
C PHE A 152 -10.67 -7.33 17.08
N ASP A 153 -10.97 -8.62 17.01
CA ASP A 153 -10.81 -9.56 18.12
C ASP A 153 -9.35 -9.66 18.57
N ALA A 154 -8.40 -9.54 17.67
CA ALA A 154 -6.96 -9.46 17.97
C ALA A 154 -6.50 -8.11 18.54
N GLY A 155 -7.43 -7.17 18.79
CA GLY A 155 -7.15 -5.88 19.43
C GLY A 155 -6.65 -4.77 18.49
N PHE A 156 -6.91 -4.86 17.19
CA PHE A 156 -6.72 -3.72 16.31
C PHE A 156 -7.88 -2.74 16.47
N GLU A 157 -7.63 -1.58 17.03
CA GLU A 157 -8.67 -0.56 17.27
C GLU A 157 -9.30 -0.04 15.97
N ARG A 158 -8.56 -0.08 14.86
CA ARG A 158 -8.99 0.36 13.54
C ARG A 158 -8.41 -0.51 12.44
N VAL A 159 -9.27 -0.94 11.54
CA VAL A 159 -8.88 -1.62 10.30
C VAL A 159 -9.06 -0.67 9.13
N LYS A 160 -8.10 -0.67 8.20
CA LYS A 160 -8.22 0.08 6.95
C LYS A 160 -8.64 -0.86 5.84
N VAL A 161 -9.66 -0.47 5.09
CA VAL A 161 -10.14 -1.23 3.93
C VAL A 161 -9.89 -0.39 2.69
N ASN A 162 -9.21 -0.96 1.71
CA ASN A 162 -8.94 -0.32 0.43
C ASN A 162 -9.90 -0.88 -0.63
N THR A 163 -10.52 0.01 -1.37
CA THR A 163 -11.45 -0.28 -2.48
C THR A 163 -11.01 0.51 -3.70
N VAL A 164 -10.67 -0.14 -4.79
CA VAL A 164 -10.39 0.56 -6.05
C VAL A 164 -11.71 1.02 -6.65
N LEU A 165 -11.85 2.34 -6.81
CA LEU A 165 -13.07 2.97 -7.36
C LEU A 165 -13.11 2.75 -8.86
N MET A 166 -14.14 2.08 -9.34
CA MET A 166 -14.35 1.76 -10.76
C MET A 166 -15.77 2.11 -11.21
N ARG A 167 -15.86 2.91 -12.30
CA ARG A 167 -17.12 3.21 -12.97
C ARG A 167 -17.80 1.92 -13.41
N ASP A 168 -19.13 1.87 -13.30
CA ASP A 168 -20.00 0.75 -13.71
C ASP A 168 -19.68 -0.61 -12.99
N VAL A 169 -18.79 -0.56 -12.00
CA VAL A 169 -18.45 -1.73 -11.19
C VAL A 169 -18.91 -1.54 -9.74
N ASN A 170 -18.32 -0.60 -9.01
CA ASN A 170 -18.61 -0.42 -7.58
C ASN A 170 -18.92 1.03 -7.15
N HIS A 171 -18.88 2.00 -8.08
CA HIS A 171 -19.12 3.41 -7.76
C HIS A 171 -20.54 3.67 -7.19
N HIS A 172 -21.51 2.83 -7.56
CA HIS A 172 -22.89 2.91 -7.08
C HIS A 172 -23.10 2.31 -5.68
N GLN A 173 -22.09 1.66 -5.10
CA GLN A 173 -22.19 0.99 -3.80
C GLN A 173 -21.84 1.90 -2.61
N LEU A 174 -21.70 3.21 -2.80
CA LEU A 174 -21.32 4.13 -1.73
C LEU A 174 -22.21 3.96 -0.48
N ASP A 175 -23.54 3.92 -0.63
CA ASP A 175 -24.46 3.79 0.51
C ASP A 175 -24.30 2.45 1.22
N THR A 176 -24.06 1.37 0.49
CA THR A 176 -23.78 0.04 1.06
C THR A 176 -22.51 0.09 1.92
N PHE A 177 -21.47 0.71 1.43
CA PHE A 177 -20.21 0.88 2.18
C PHE A 177 -20.38 1.81 3.39
N LEU A 178 -21.13 2.91 3.26
CA LEU A 178 -21.40 3.82 4.37
C LEU A 178 -22.17 3.10 5.50
N ASN A 179 -23.23 2.37 5.17
CA ASN A 179 -24.00 1.58 6.14
C ASN A 179 -23.11 0.53 6.85
N TRP A 180 -22.17 -0.08 6.12
CA TRP A 180 -21.27 -1.08 6.69
C TRP A 180 -20.29 -0.50 7.71
N ILE A 181 -19.75 0.72 7.44
CA ILE A 181 -18.79 1.37 8.35
C ILE A 181 -19.46 2.20 9.45
N GLN A 182 -20.77 2.41 9.38
CA GLN A 182 -21.48 3.22 10.39
C GLN A 182 -21.25 2.71 11.82
N PRO A 183 -21.44 1.42 12.13
CA PRO A 183 -21.21 0.88 13.48
C PRO A 183 -19.77 0.43 13.72
N ARG A 184 -18.85 0.54 12.74
CA ARG A 184 -17.53 -0.12 12.78
C ARG A 184 -16.38 0.88 12.63
N PRO A 185 -15.32 0.83 13.44
CA PRO A 185 -14.18 1.74 13.35
C PRO A 185 -13.26 1.38 12.16
N ILE A 186 -13.86 1.29 10.97
CA ILE A 186 -13.18 1.01 9.71
C ILE A 186 -12.85 2.33 9.01
N GLN A 187 -11.60 2.50 8.59
CA GLN A 187 -11.25 3.55 7.63
C GLN A 187 -11.34 2.97 6.22
N LEU A 188 -12.48 3.16 5.56
CA LEU A 188 -12.69 2.76 4.17
C LEU A 188 -12.00 3.74 3.24
N ARG A 189 -11.19 3.25 2.31
CA ARG A 189 -10.43 4.07 1.37
C ARG A 189 -10.78 3.74 -0.05
N PHE A 190 -11.43 4.67 -0.72
CA PHE A 190 -11.60 4.62 -2.16
C PHE A 190 -10.31 5.11 -2.84
N ILE A 191 -9.77 4.27 -3.71
CA ILE A 191 -8.57 4.55 -4.48
C ILE A 191 -9.00 4.74 -5.92
N GLU A 192 -8.82 5.93 -6.46
CA GLU A 192 -9.05 6.22 -7.86
C GLU A 192 -8.21 5.28 -8.72
N LEU A 193 -8.85 4.61 -9.71
CA LEU A 193 -8.17 3.68 -10.59
C LEU A 193 -7.00 4.37 -11.29
N MET A 194 -5.83 3.77 -11.22
CA MET A 194 -4.62 4.31 -11.83
C MET A 194 -4.30 3.57 -13.12
N GLU A 195 -3.93 4.31 -14.15
CA GLU A 195 -3.46 3.74 -15.40
C GLU A 195 -2.12 3.03 -15.19
N THR A 196 -2.02 1.82 -15.74
CA THR A 196 -0.77 1.03 -15.80
C THR A 196 -0.54 0.62 -17.25
N GLY A 197 0.70 0.20 -17.60
CA GLY A 197 1.01 -0.20 -18.97
C GLY A 197 0.08 -1.28 -19.52
N GLU A 198 -0.23 -2.30 -18.72
CA GLU A 198 -1.13 -3.40 -19.10
C GLU A 198 -2.61 -3.06 -18.91
N GLY A 199 -2.92 -2.06 -18.08
CA GLY A 199 -4.30 -1.71 -17.67
C GLY A 199 -4.94 -0.54 -18.40
N SER A 200 -4.37 -0.03 -19.50
CA SER A 200 -4.85 1.20 -20.13
C SER A 200 -6.26 1.08 -20.74
N GLU A 201 -6.66 -0.09 -21.23
CA GLU A 201 -8.04 -0.32 -21.73
C GLU A 201 -9.05 -0.32 -20.58
N LEU A 202 -8.75 -1.05 -19.50
CA LEU A 202 -9.57 -1.09 -18.30
C LEU A 202 -9.68 0.31 -17.67
N PHE A 203 -8.58 1.07 -17.66
CA PHE A 203 -8.58 2.44 -17.21
C PHE A 203 -9.54 3.32 -18.00
N ARG A 204 -9.43 3.35 -19.33
CA ARG A 204 -10.34 4.14 -20.19
C ARG A 204 -11.82 3.82 -19.96
N LYS A 205 -12.13 2.55 -19.71
CA LYS A 205 -13.49 2.07 -19.50
C LYS A 205 -14.04 2.41 -18.11
N HIS A 206 -13.22 2.21 -17.07
CA HIS A 206 -13.71 2.19 -15.70
C HIS A 206 -13.14 3.31 -14.80
N HIS A 207 -12.28 4.18 -15.32
CA HIS A 207 -11.80 5.31 -14.51
C HIS A 207 -12.95 6.24 -14.13
N LEU A 208 -12.97 6.60 -12.84
CA LEU A 208 -13.87 7.59 -12.26
C LEU A 208 -13.08 8.42 -11.27
N SER A 209 -13.13 9.76 -11.42
CA SER A 209 -12.45 10.65 -10.48
C SER A 209 -13.04 10.53 -9.07
N GLY A 210 -12.17 10.40 -8.08
CA GLY A 210 -12.57 10.39 -6.67
C GLY A 210 -13.21 11.72 -6.21
N ALA A 211 -13.07 12.79 -6.99
CA ALA A 211 -13.72 14.07 -6.72
C ALA A 211 -15.26 13.95 -6.66
N VAL A 212 -15.84 13.05 -7.45
CA VAL A 212 -17.30 12.78 -7.42
C VAL A 212 -17.71 12.29 -6.02
N LEU A 213 -16.95 11.38 -5.42
CA LEU A 213 -17.23 10.91 -4.06
C LEU A 213 -16.93 11.99 -3.00
N ARG A 214 -15.88 12.78 -3.18
CA ARG A 214 -15.57 13.90 -2.27
C ARG A 214 -16.73 14.88 -2.19
N ASP A 215 -17.23 15.31 -3.32
CA ASP A 215 -18.29 16.32 -3.40
C ASP A 215 -19.59 15.75 -2.81
N GLU A 216 -19.88 14.49 -3.01
CA GLU A 216 -21.02 13.79 -2.39
C GLU A 216 -20.87 13.68 -0.86
N LEU A 217 -19.69 13.32 -0.35
CA LEU A 217 -19.43 13.24 1.09
C LEU A 217 -19.60 14.61 1.74
N LEU A 218 -19.05 15.67 1.16
CA LEU A 218 -19.20 17.04 1.67
C LEU A 218 -20.68 17.47 1.70
N ARG A 219 -21.45 17.14 0.65
CA ARG A 219 -22.90 17.42 0.59
C ARG A 219 -23.69 16.67 1.67
N ARG A 220 -23.20 15.49 2.10
CA ARG A 220 -23.77 14.68 3.20
C ARG A 220 -23.29 15.09 4.59
N GLY A 221 -22.50 16.17 4.72
CA GLY A 221 -22.02 16.67 6.02
C GLY A 221 -20.74 16.03 6.53
N TRP A 222 -20.04 15.22 5.72
CA TRP A 222 -18.73 14.70 6.11
C TRP A 222 -17.69 15.83 6.15
N ILE A 223 -16.79 15.81 7.14
CA ILE A 223 -15.80 16.84 7.41
C ILE A 223 -14.41 16.28 7.14
N ARG A 224 -13.64 17.00 6.32
CA ARG A 224 -12.26 16.64 6.02
C ARG A 224 -11.36 16.83 7.24
N GLN A 225 -10.57 15.79 7.57
CA GLN A 225 -9.58 15.84 8.65
C GLN A 225 -8.22 16.37 8.17
N LEU A 226 -7.47 16.99 9.10
CA LEU A 226 -6.09 17.36 8.87
C LEU A 226 -5.19 16.11 8.89
N ARG A 227 -4.17 16.10 8.02
CA ARG A 227 -3.20 15.01 7.94
C ARG A 227 -2.05 15.20 8.91
N SER A 228 -1.58 14.09 9.50
CA SER A 228 -0.30 14.04 10.20
C SER A 228 0.87 13.78 9.20
N ARG A 229 2.13 14.00 9.64
CA ARG A 229 3.32 13.83 8.80
C ARG A 229 3.55 12.39 8.34
N SER A 230 3.14 11.40 9.14
CA SER A 230 3.29 9.97 8.85
C SER A 230 2.09 9.36 8.11
N ASP A 231 1.05 10.15 7.83
CA ASP A 231 -0.12 9.68 7.11
C ASP A 231 0.18 9.35 5.65
N GLY A 232 -0.60 8.42 5.11
CA GLY A 232 -0.61 8.10 3.69
C GLY A 232 -1.25 9.21 2.85
N PRO A 233 -1.47 8.98 1.55
CA PRO A 233 -1.96 10.01 0.62
C PRO A 233 -3.47 10.28 0.72
N ALA A 234 -4.21 9.52 1.53
CA ALA A 234 -5.65 9.64 1.61
C ALA A 234 -6.08 10.98 2.22
N GLN A 235 -7.04 11.65 1.58
CA GLN A 235 -7.84 12.69 2.23
C GLN A 235 -8.88 11.98 3.08
N VAL A 236 -8.87 12.18 4.40
CA VAL A 236 -9.75 11.48 5.34
C VAL A 236 -10.92 12.36 5.71
N PHE A 237 -12.11 11.79 5.76
CA PHE A 237 -13.37 12.44 6.12
C PHE A 237 -14.01 11.67 7.27
N CYS A 238 -14.58 12.39 8.25
CA CYS A 238 -15.36 11.85 9.36
C CYS A 238 -16.75 12.45 9.38
N HIS A 239 -17.67 11.76 10.05
CA HIS A 239 -19.04 12.21 10.28
C HIS A 239 -19.47 11.81 11.69
N PRO A 240 -20.18 12.65 12.46
CA PRO A 240 -20.52 12.36 13.86
C PRO A 240 -21.38 11.08 14.06
N ASP A 241 -22.19 10.73 13.08
CA ASP A 241 -23.08 9.54 13.16
C ASP A 241 -22.38 8.22 12.75
N TYR A 242 -21.07 8.26 12.45
CA TYR A 242 -20.32 7.11 11.97
C TYR A 242 -19.11 6.81 12.87
N ALA A 243 -18.95 5.56 13.27
CA ALA A 243 -17.72 5.10 13.92
C ALA A 243 -16.56 4.98 12.91
N GLY A 244 -16.88 4.74 11.66
CA GLY A 244 -15.89 4.64 10.57
C GLY A 244 -15.57 5.96 9.90
N GLU A 245 -14.56 5.94 9.06
CA GLU A 245 -14.06 7.09 8.29
C GLU A 245 -13.98 6.74 6.80
N ILE A 246 -14.07 7.76 5.95
CA ILE A 246 -13.81 7.61 4.50
C ILE A 246 -12.47 8.26 4.16
N GLY A 247 -11.63 7.54 3.42
CA GLY A 247 -10.42 8.06 2.82
C GLY A 247 -10.53 8.11 1.30
N LEU A 248 -10.07 9.18 0.67
CA LEU A 248 -10.00 9.28 -0.79
C LEU A 248 -8.55 9.40 -1.23
N ILE A 249 -8.11 8.51 -2.10
CA ILE A 249 -6.78 8.53 -2.72
C ILE A 249 -6.97 8.87 -4.19
N MET A 250 -6.65 10.11 -4.55
CA MET A 250 -6.93 10.70 -5.86
C MET A 250 -5.62 11.10 -6.56
N PRO A 251 -4.93 10.15 -7.22
CA PRO A 251 -3.61 10.40 -7.82
C PRO A 251 -3.60 11.48 -8.90
N TYR A 252 -4.74 11.69 -9.56
CA TYR A 252 -4.88 12.70 -10.63
C TYR A 252 -5.17 14.12 -10.13
N GLU A 253 -5.30 14.32 -8.80
CA GLU A 253 -5.37 15.68 -8.23
C GLU A 253 -4.03 16.42 -8.38
N LYS A 254 -4.11 17.73 -8.69
CA LYS A 254 -2.97 18.60 -9.00
C LYS A 254 -1.85 18.53 -7.95
N ASP A 255 -2.20 18.55 -6.65
CA ASP A 255 -1.23 18.63 -5.56
C ASP A 255 -0.95 17.28 -4.87
N PHE A 256 -1.37 16.16 -5.47
CA PHE A 256 -1.21 14.82 -4.89
C PHE A 256 0.24 14.49 -4.52
N CYS A 257 1.20 14.92 -5.34
CA CYS A 257 2.62 14.64 -5.14
C CYS A 257 3.32 15.64 -4.21
N ALA A 258 2.74 16.81 -3.96
CA ALA A 258 3.35 17.85 -3.13
C ALA A 258 3.62 17.39 -1.68
N SER A 259 2.74 16.55 -1.14
CA SER A 259 2.86 15.98 0.21
C SER A 259 3.34 14.52 0.21
N CYS A 260 4.02 14.07 -0.83
CA CYS A 260 4.52 12.69 -0.91
C CYS A 260 5.65 12.46 0.11
N ASN A 261 5.44 11.50 1.02
CA ASN A 261 6.37 11.12 2.08
C ASN A 261 6.83 9.66 1.98
N ARG A 262 6.70 9.04 0.79
CA ARG A 262 6.86 7.59 0.61
C ARG A 262 7.99 7.25 -0.33
N LEU A 263 8.77 6.23 0.08
CA LEU A 263 9.68 5.49 -0.77
C LEU A 263 9.24 4.03 -0.85
N ARG A 264 9.72 3.31 -1.86
CA ARG A 264 9.38 1.90 -2.08
C ARG A 264 10.64 1.09 -2.31
N VAL A 265 10.67 -0.11 -1.74
CA VAL A 265 11.67 -1.12 -2.08
C VAL A 265 10.92 -2.35 -2.61
N SER A 266 11.32 -2.82 -3.79
CA SER A 266 10.72 -4.01 -4.41
C SER A 266 11.19 -5.30 -3.72
N SER A 267 10.48 -6.39 -3.97
CA SER A 267 10.79 -7.74 -3.47
C SER A 267 12.19 -8.24 -3.83
N VAL A 268 12.80 -7.66 -4.85
CA VAL A 268 14.16 -7.99 -5.32
C VAL A 268 15.22 -6.95 -4.94
N GLY A 269 14.89 -6.01 -4.04
CA GLY A 269 15.84 -5.05 -3.48
C GLY A 269 16.11 -3.82 -4.33
N LYS A 270 15.18 -3.39 -5.19
CA LYS A 270 15.30 -2.13 -5.92
C LYS A 270 14.54 -1.01 -5.22
N LEU A 271 15.19 0.15 -5.03
CA LEU A 271 14.58 1.37 -4.53
C LEU A 271 13.84 2.09 -5.66
N HIS A 272 12.54 2.29 -5.49
CA HIS A 272 11.71 3.09 -6.38
C HIS A 272 11.28 4.38 -5.68
N LEU A 273 11.59 5.50 -6.31
CA LEU A 273 11.28 6.83 -5.78
C LEU A 273 9.80 7.21 -5.99
N CYS A 274 9.15 6.60 -6.98
CA CYS A 274 7.74 6.79 -7.31
C CYS A 274 7.13 5.45 -7.73
N LEU A 275 5.80 5.31 -7.61
CA LEU A 275 5.07 4.17 -8.18
C LEU A 275 5.17 4.16 -9.71
N PHE A 276 5.12 5.33 -10.32
CA PHE A 276 5.17 5.57 -11.78
C PHE A 276 6.52 6.18 -12.19
N GLY A 277 7.61 5.60 -11.70
CA GLY A 277 8.97 6.04 -12.03
C GLY A 277 9.56 5.33 -13.24
N ASP A 278 10.71 5.82 -13.70
CA ASP A 278 11.40 5.31 -14.91
C ASP A 278 12.31 4.11 -14.59
N GLY A 279 12.31 3.60 -13.38
CA GLY A 279 13.12 2.46 -12.93
C GLY A 279 13.40 2.51 -11.44
N GLY A 280 14.15 1.51 -10.97
CA GLY A 280 14.59 1.41 -9.57
C GLY A 280 16.11 1.37 -9.47
N VAL A 281 16.64 1.94 -8.38
CA VAL A 281 18.07 1.86 -8.01
C VAL A 281 18.32 0.54 -7.30
N ASP A 282 19.27 -0.26 -7.78
CA ASP A 282 19.60 -1.54 -7.15
C ASP A 282 20.30 -1.30 -5.79
N LEU A 283 19.74 -1.88 -4.74
CA LEU A 283 20.31 -1.83 -3.38
C LEU A 283 20.88 -3.18 -2.98
N ARG A 284 20.56 -4.26 -3.70
CA ARG A 284 20.76 -5.63 -3.22
C ARG A 284 22.22 -6.00 -2.99
N GLU A 285 23.13 -5.50 -3.82
CA GLU A 285 24.56 -5.72 -3.64
C GLU A 285 25.10 -5.16 -2.32
N LEU A 286 24.42 -4.11 -1.75
CA LEU A 286 24.76 -3.48 -0.48
C LEU A 286 23.96 -4.04 0.71
N LEU A 287 23.24 -5.14 0.51
CA LEU A 287 22.45 -5.83 1.53
C LEU A 287 23.12 -7.15 1.97
N GLN A 288 24.33 -7.44 1.54
CA GLN A 288 24.96 -8.74 1.76
C GLN A 288 25.72 -8.82 3.09
N ASP A 289 26.22 -7.68 3.59
CA ASP A 289 26.99 -7.61 4.82
C ASP A 289 26.66 -6.33 5.61
N ASP A 290 26.76 -6.41 6.95
CA ASP A 290 26.45 -5.28 7.84
C ASP A 290 27.44 -4.11 7.71
N SER A 291 28.68 -4.37 7.28
CA SER A 291 29.68 -3.33 7.01
C SER A 291 29.30 -2.41 5.84
N GLN A 292 28.36 -2.82 4.99
CA GLN A 292 27.90 -2.05 3.85
C GLN A 292 26.85 -0.98 4.20
N GLN A 293 26.45 -0.85 5.48
CA GLN A 293 25.38 0.06 5.89
C GLN A 293 25.63 1.52 5.46
N ALA A 294 26.83 2.05 5.66
CA ALA A 294 27.14 3.42 5.28
C ALA A 294 27.05 3.66 3.76
N ALA A 295 27.48 2.68 2.95
CA ALA A 295 27.35 2.74 1.50
C ALA A 295 25.89 2.67 1.05
N LEU A 296 25.06 1.85 1.72
CA LEU A 296 23.63 1.74 1.48
C LEU A 296 22.90 3.06 1.81
N GLU A 297 23.20 3.68 2.96
CA GLU A 297 22.68 4.99 3.35
C GLU A 297 23.00 6.06 2.30
N ALA A 298 24.27 6.12 1.87
CA ALA A 298 24.72 7.05 0.84
C ALA A 298 23.99 6.82 -0.51
N ARG A 299 23.79 5.56 -0.92
CA ARG A 299 23.06 5.20 -2.15
C ARG A 299 21.59 5.64 -2.08
N ILE A 300 20.92 5.42 -0.96
CA ILE A 300 19.52 5.83 -0.76
C ILE A 300 19.40 7.35 -0.78
N ALA A 301 20.26 8.06 -0.04
CA ALA A 301 20.26 9.52 0.02
C ALA A 301 20.58 10.14 -1.35
N GLY A 302 21.58 9.62 -2.05
CA GLY A 302 21.94 10.07 -3.40
C GLY A 302 20.84 9.87 -4.43
N ALA A 303 20.09 8.77 -4.34
CA ALA A 303 18.97 8.51 -5.24
C ALA A 303 17.86 9.57 -5.14
N LEU A 304 17.64 10.17 -3.96
CA LEU A 304 16.59 11.17 -3.75
C LEU A 304 16.78 12.45 -4.58
N SER A 305 18.00 12.80 -4.97
CA SER A 305 18.26 13.93 -5.86
C SER A 305 17.59 13.78 -7.23
N HIS A 306 17.31 12.54 -7.66
CA HIS A 306 16.65 12.22 -8.92
C HIS A 306 15.12 12.07 -8.80
N LYS A 307 14.55 12.27 -7.58
CA LYS A 307 13.11 12.16 -7.39
C LYS A 307 12.38 13.32 -8.04
N LYS A 308 11.53 13.03 -9.03
CA LYS A 308 10.75 14.04 -9.75
C LYS A 308 9.73 14.73 -8.84
N GLN A 309 9.38 15.97 -9.17
CA GLN A 309 8.38 16.76 -8.44
C GLN A 309 7.01 16.06 -8.42
N THR A 310 6.58 15.52 -9.55
CA THR A 310 5.30 14.82 -9.70
C THR A 310 5.48 13.53 -10.50
N HIS A 311 4.50 12.65 -10.43
CA HIS A 311 4.29 11.63 -11.46
C HIS A 311 3.59 12.26 -12.67
N PHE A 312 3.70 11.63 -13.82
CA PHE A 312 3.16 12.17 -15.07
C PHE A 312 1.95 11.39 -15.59
N LEU A 313 1.17 10.74 -14.69
CA LEU A 313 -0.04 10.00 -15.06
C LEU A 313 -1.07 10.85 -15.81
N HIS A 314 -1.23 12.12 -15.41
CA HIS A 314 -2.12 13.07 -16.08
C HIS A 314 -1.68 13.40 -17.52
N GLN A 315 -0.48 12.98 -17.92
CA GLN A 315 0.05 13.07 -19.28
C GLN A 315 0.11 11.70 -19.96
N GLY A 316 -0.53 10.66 -19.37
CA GLY A 316 -0.52 9.30 -19.89
C GLY A 316 0.81 8.56 -19.68
N ASN A 317 1.74 9.10 -18.89
CA ASN A 317 3.00 8.44 -18.62
C ASN A 317 2.90 7.56 -17.37
N THR A 318 2.84 6.26 -17.56
CA THR A 318 2.77 5.23 -16.50
C THR A 318 4.15 4.80 -15.98
N GLY A 319 5.24 5.34 -16.54
CA GLY A 319 6.60 4.89 -16.26
C GLY A 319 6.81 3.44 -16.68
N ILE A 320 7.61 2.70 -15.92
CA ILE A 320 7.85 1.25 -16.15
C ILE A 320 6.83 0.36 -15.46
N THR A 321 5.80 0.92 -14.83
CA THR A 321 4.81 0.14 -14.06
C THR A 321 3.86 -0.56 -14.99
N GLN A 322 4.13 -1.83 -15.25
CA GLN A 322 3.28 -2.71 -16.06
C GLN A 322 2.01 -3.08 -15.27
N ASN A 323 2.19 -3.46 -14.02
CA ASN A 323 1.12 -3.79 -13.07
C ASN A 323 1.50 -3.36 -11.64
N LEU A 324 0.53 -3.40 -10.71
CA LEU A 324 0.71 -2.88 -9.37
C LEU A 324 1.35 -3.87 -8.38
N SER A 325 1.46 -5.15 -8.71
CA SER A 325 1.94 -6.19 -7.79
C SER A 325 3.45 -6.14 -7.55
N TYR A 326 4.22 -5.70 -8.54
CA TYR A 326 5.69 -5.73 -8.53
C TYR A 326 6.33 -4.86 -7.44
N ILE A 327 5.79 -3.69 -7.17
CA ILE A 327 6.33 -2.74 -6.19
C ILE A 327 5.33 -2.38 -5.08
N GLY A 328 4.32 -3.22 -4.93
CA GLY A 328 3.31 -3.07 -3.90
C GLY A 328 2.45 -1.83 -4.10
N GLY A 329 1.52 -1.91 -5.01
CA GLY A 329 0.56 -0.86 -5.34
C GLY A 329 -0.31 -0.40 -4.18
#